data_31215b9e674952ad7e9561ce0f61e7c4
#
_entry.id   31215b9e674952ad7e9561ce0f61e7c4
#
_cell.length_a   1.000
_cell.length_b   1.000
_cell.length_c   1.000
_cell.angle_alpha   90.00
_cell.angle_beta   90.00
_cell.angle_gamma   90.00
#
_symmetry.space_group_name_H-M   'P 1'
#
loop_
_entity.id
_entity.type
_entity.pdbx_description
1 polymer ?
#
loop_
_entity_poly.entity_id
_entity_poly.type
_entity_poly.pdbx_seq_one_letter_code
_entity_poly.pdbx_strand_id
1 'polypeptide(L)'
;MKNLISFLLVLTLALPVLRAQLTHTPNGAVDNNANAILKKAAAKMSGTVSFSVTVVNRDANKKETLRQKADVLYNSPRYRVKTGEVEVYSDGKSVWQFNKAAKEVVVSPMVEVDDDLINPANLLSNYTKTFRAKLIREEEDGTAVIDLQPMKGKAFHKIRLYINSKTGLLKKLEQHNYDSSRGEYTISNFKNTKATDADFAFDAKSHPGVEVVDMR
;
A
#
# COMPACT_ATOMS: atom_id res chain seq x y z
N MET A 1 -12.03 18.15 -19.17
CA MET A 1 -10.98 18.31 -18.18
C MET A 1 -11.48 17.86 -16.79
N LYS A 2 -11.91 16.64 -16.64
CA LYS A 2 -12.50 16.12 -15.37
C LYS A 2 -12.29 14.62 -15.31
N ASN A 3 -11.10 14.08 -15.22
CA ASN A 3 -10.91 12.63 -14.92
C ASN A 3 -9.45 12.26 -14.57
N LEU A 4 -8.57 13.24 -14.35
CA LEU A 4 -7.14 12.95 -14.18
C LEU A 4 -6.68 12.77 -12.72
N ILE A 5 -7.52 13.12 -11.76
CA ILE A 5 -7.21 13.02 -10.32
C ILE A 5 -7.58 11.64 -9.76
N SER A 6 -8.19 10.79 -10.58
CA SER A 6 -8.85 9.55 -10.13
C SER A 6 -7.90 8.40 -9.76
N PHE A 7 -6.59 8.48 -10.06
CA PHE A 7 -5.73 7.32 -9.90
C PHE A 7 -5.08 7.18 -8.52
N LEU A 8 -4.74 8.32 -7.90
CA LEU A 8 -4.36 8.32 -6.48
C LEU A 8 -5.61 8.43 -5.59
N LEU A 9 -6.71 8.95 -6.15
CA LEU A 9 -7.96 9.24 -5.41
C LEU A 9 -8.90 8.05 -5.26
N VAL A 10 -8.66 6.93 -5.93
CA VAL A 10 -9.43 5.68 -5.69
C VAL A 10 -9.13 5.10 -4.30
N LEU A 11 -8.10 5.61 -3.64
CA LEU A 11 -7.80 5.28 -2.25
C LEU A 11 -8.47 6.23 -1.23
N THR A 12 -9.10 7.35 -1.68
CA THR A 12 -9.76 8.31 -0.79
C THR A 12 -11.19 8.60 -1.21
N LEU A 13 -12.06 7.59 -1.23
CA LEU A 13 -13.49 7.82 -1.07
C LEU A 13 -13.78 7.96 0.43
N ALA A 14 -13.37 9.08 1.00
CA ALA A 14 -13.86 9.54 2.29
C ALA A 14 -15.27 10.11 2.09
N LEU A 15 -16.27 9.25 2.21
CA LEU A 15 -17.61 9.71 2.52
C LEU A 15 -17.63 10.18 4.00
N PRO A 16 -18.34 11.26 4.34
CA PRO A 16 -18.45 11.69 5.72
C PRO A 16 -19.22 10.64 6.51
N VAL A 17 -18.53 9.79 7.26
CA VAL A 17 -19.15 8.81 8.14
C VAL A 17 -19.49 9.48 9.45
N LEU A 18 -20.77 9.53 9.73
CA LEU A 18 -21.38 9.82 11.02
C LEU A 18 -20.64 9.03 12.13
N ARG A 19 -20.07 9.76 13.11
CA ARG A 19 -19.36 9.19 14.25
C ARG A 19 -20.30 8.34 15.10
N ALA A 20 -20.26 7.05 14.94
CA ALA A 20 -20.68 6.13 15.98
C ALA A 20 -19.43 5.77 16.80
N GLN A 21 -19.28 6.34 17.98
CA GLN A 21 -18.28 5.91 18.96
C GLN A 21 -18.70 4.55 19.52
N LEU A 22 -18.18 3.49 18.93
CA LEU A 22 -18.16 2.18 19.60
C LEU A 22 -16.80 2.08 20.30
N THR A 23 -16.79 2.43 21.58
CA THR A 23 -15.71 2.10 22.50
C THR A 23 -15.74 0.60 22.75
N HIS A 24 -15.13 -0.15 21.86
CA HIS A 24 -14.80 -1.54 22.16
C HIS A 24 -13.34 -1.58 22.57
N THR A 25 -13.10 -1.72 23.89
CA THR A 25 -11.76 -2.00 24.45
C THR A 25 -11.55 -3.51 24.36
N PRO A 26 -10.79 -4.03 23.42
CA PRO A 26 -10.46 -5.44 23.44
C PRO A 26 -9.30 -5.65 24.40
N ASN A 27 -9.55 -6.33 25.52
CA ASN A 27 -8.51 -6.99 26.29
C ASN A 27 -7.89 -8.08 25.40
N GLY A 28 -6.84 -7.73 24.64
CA GLY A 28 -6.13 -8.67 23.81
C GLY A 28 -4.68 -8.78 24.27
N ALA A 29 -4.29 -9.95 24.78
CA ALA A 29 -2.89 -10.30 24.95
C ALA A 29 -2.14 -10.10 23.62
N VAL A 30 -0.89 -9.64 23.71
CA VAL A 30 0.01 -9.49 22.55
C VAL A 30 0.21 -10.86 21.91
N ASP A 31 -0.12 -11.00 20.63
CA ASP A 31 0.12 -12.25 19.89
C ASP A 31 1.59 -12.32 19.44
N ASN A 32 2.39 -13.01 20.26
CA ASN A 32 3.83 -13.14 20.01
C ASN A 32 4.14 -13.88 18.69
N ASN A 33 3.30 -14.83 18.28
CA ASN A 33 3.49 -15.56 17.02
C ASN A 33 3.23 -14.63 15.81
N ALA A 34 2.13 -13.87 15.84
CA ALA A 34 1.88 -12.86 14.82
C ALA A 34 3.03 -11.85 14.74
N ASN A 35 3.49 -11.34 15.89
CA ASN A 35 4.56 -10.37 15.95
C ASN A 35 5.89 -10.90 15.38
N ALA A 36 6.24 -12.15 15.67
CA ALA A 36 7.46 -12.76 15.15
C ALA A 36 7.42 -12.87 13.62
N ILE A 37 6.27 -13.23 13.03
CA ILE A 37 6.10 -13.34 11.58
C ILE A 37 6.12 -11.94 10.94
N LEU A 38 5.44 -10.96 11.53
CA LEU A 38 5.42 -9.58 11.05
C LEU A 38 6.81 -8.93 11.09
N LYS A 39 7.61 -9.21 12.12
CA LYS A 39 9.01 -8.76 12.19
C LYS A 39 9.85 -9.32 11.05
N LYS A 40 9.67 -10.61 10.70
CA LYS A 40 10.34 -11.21 9.53
C LYS A 40 9.88 -10.52 8.22
N ALA A 41 8.58 -10.24 8.10
CA ALA A 41 8.05 -9.58 6.91
C ALA A 41 8.58 -8.14 6.77
N ALA A 42 8.67 -7.38 7.86
CA ALA A 42 9.30 -6.06 7.87
C ALA A 42 10.77 -6.12 7.44
N ALA A 43 11.54 -7.08 7.99
CA ALA A 43 12.93 -7.28 7.60
C ALA A 43 13.08 -7.66 6.11
N LYS A 44 12.11 -8.42 5.56
CA LYS A 44 12.12 -8.79 4.14
C LYS A 44 11.89 -7.59 3.22
N MET A 45 11.14 -6.58 3.68
CA MET A 45 10.88 -5.33 2.97
C MET A 45 11.96 -4.25 3.22
N SER A 46 12.98 -4.54 4.03
CA SER A 46 14.08 -3.61 4.27
C SER A 46 15.04 -3.56 3.06
N GLY A 47 15.67 -2.39 2.88
CA GLY A 47 16.57 -2.14 1.74
C GLY A 47 15.82 -1.85 0.44
N THR A 48 16.50 -2.08 -0.70
CA THR A 48 15.90 -1.86 -2.02
C THR A 48 15.25 -3.14 -2.52
N VAL A 49 13.94 -3.10 -2.73
CA VAL A 49 13.16 -4.24 -3.23
C VAL A 49 12.34 -3.84 -4.45
N SER A 50 12.07 -4.80 -5.32
CA SER A 50 11.10 -4.64 -6.40
C SER A 50 10.11 -5.80 -6.42
N PHE A 51 8.87 -5.51 -6.80
CA PHE A 51 7.80 -6.48 -6.93
C PHE A 51 6.70 -5.96 -7.85
N SER A 52 5.85 -6.86 -8.32
CA SER A 52 4.60 -6.50 -8.99
C SER A 52 3.45 -6.64 -7.99
N VAL A 53 2.47 -5.73 -8.08
CA VAL A 53 1.23 -5.82 -7.32
C VAL A 53 0.04 -5.86 -8.28
N THR A 54 -0.88 -6.80 -8.05
CA THR A 54 -2.19 -6.79 -8.69
C THR A 54 -3.21 -6.34 -7.66
N VAL A 55 -3.90 -5.23 -7.96
CA VAL A 55 -4.96 -4.65 -7.12
C VAL A 55 -6.31 -5.06 -7.71
N VAL A 56 -7.18 -5.60 -6.87
CA VAL A 56 -8.56 -5.93 -7.22
C VAL A 56 -9.48 -5.33 -6.18
N ASN A 57 -10.38 -4.43 -6.59
CA ASN A 57 -11.42 -3.91 -5.72
C ASN A 57 -12.72 -4.65 -5.99
N ARG A 58 -13.43 -4.98 -4.89
CA ARG A 58 -14.75 -5.61 -4.93
C ARG A 58 -15.75 -4.81 -4.10
N ASP A 59 -16.95 -4.65 -4.65
CA ASP A 59 -18.06 -4.07 -3.90
C ASP A 59 -18.62 -5.02 -2.84
N ALA A 60 -19.65 -4.58 -2.12
CA ALA A 60 -20.35 -5.37 -1.10
C ALA A 60 -20.93 -6.69 -1.64
N ASN A 61 -21.27 -6.76 -2.91
CA ASN A 61 -21.80 -7.95 -3.58
C ASN A 61 -20.68 -8.86 -4.11
N LYS A 62 -19.41 -8.57 -3.78
CA LYS A 62 -18.21 -9.27 -4.23
C LYS A 62 -17.93 -9.13 -5.74
N LYS A 63 -18.63 -8.25 -6.44
CA LYS A 63 -18.40 -7.94 -7.84
C LYS A 63 -17.10 -7.15 -7.96
N GLU A 64 -16.27 -7.54 -8.90
CA GLU A 64 -15.04 -6.80 -9.23
C GLU A 64 -15.39 -5.46 -9.88
N THR A 65 -14.89 -4.37 -9.29
CA THR A 65 -15.09 -2.99 -9.74
C THR A 65 -13.85 -2.37 -10.33
N LEU A 66 -12.67 -2.91 -9.96
CA LEU A 66 -11.37 -2.50 -10.49
C LEU A 66 -10.43 -3.70 -10.51
N ARG A 67 -9.63 -3.81 -11.59
CA ARG A 67 -8.43 -4.64 -11.63
C ARG A 67 -7.29 -3.87 -12.27
N GLN A 68 -6.17 -3.80 -11.57
CA GLN A 68 -5.02 -3.08 -12.05
C GLN A 68 -3.73 -3.77 -11.64
N LYS A 69 -2.70 -3.63 -12.46
CA LYS A 69 -1.35 -4.11 -12.16
C LYS A 69 -0.37 -2.96 -12.12
N ALA A 70 0.56 -2.99 -11.17
CA ALA A 70 1.66 -2.05 -11.07
C ALA A 70 2.97 -2.77 -10.76
N ASP A 71 4.06 -2.20 -11.23
CA ASP A 71 5.41 -2.58 -10.84
C ASP A 71 5.96 -1.55 -9.86
N VAL A 72 6.50 -2.05 -8.75
CA VAL A 72 6.98 -1.25 -7.63
C VAL A 72 8.48 -1.43 -7.45
N LEU A 73 9.20 -0.32 -7.32
CA LEU A 73 10.54 -0.24 -6.78
C LEU A 73 10.46 0.55 -5.47
N TYR A 74 10.98 -0.01 -4.40
CA TYR A 74 10.84 0.58 -3.06
C TYR A 74 12.16 0.58 -2.31
N ASN A 75 12.46 1.70 -1.65
CA ASN A 75 13.57 1.85 -0.69
C ASN A 75 13.23 3.01 0.26
N SER A 76 12.59 2.69 1.39
CA SER A 76 12.03 3.68 2.33
C SER A 76 12.93 4.90 2.55
N PRO A 77 12.40 6.14 2.46
CA PRO A 77 11.02 6.51 2.15
C PRO A 77 10.73 6.63 0.63
N ARG A 78 11.70 6.29 -0.23
CA ARG A 78 11.64 6.45 -1.68
C ARG A 78 10.89 5.31 -2.35
N TYR A 79 10.15 5.63 -3.40
CA TYR A 79 9.46 4.62 -4.20
C TYR A 79 9.25 5.05 -5.65
N ARG A 80 9.03 4.07 -6.51
CA ARG A 80 8.55 4.25 -7.86
C ARG A 80 7.46 3.21 -8.13
N VAL A 81 6.31 3.66 -8.61
CA VAL A 81 5.19 2.81 -9.00
C VAL A 81 4.89 3.07 -10.47
N LYS A 82 4.88 2.02 -11.27
CA LYS A 82 4.56 2.10 -12.69
C LYS A 82 3.34 1.26 -13.01
N THR A 83 2.35 1.91 -13.63
CA THR A 83 1.20 1.25 -14.26
C THR A 83 1.26 1.40 -15.77
N GLY A 84 0.24 0.91 -16.49
CA GLY A 84 0.15 1.13 -17.93
C GLY A 84 0.14 2.62 -18.30
N GLU A 85 -0.59 3.44 -17.52
CA GLU A 85 -0.92 4.83 -17.86
C GLU A 85 -0.21 5.86 -16.99
N VAL A 86 0.07 5.55 -15.75
CA VAL A 86 0.62 6.49 -14.76
C VAL A 86 1.89 5.95 -14.15
N GLU A 87 2.87 6.82 -13.98
CA GLU A 87 4.07 6.54 -13.19
C GLU A 87 4.16 7.51 -12.03
N VAL A 88 4.42 6.99 -10.84
CA VAL A 88 4.63 7.79 -9.63
C VAL A 88 6.05 7.57 -9.13
N TYR A 89 6.75 8.65 -8.86
CA TYR A 89 8.10 8.64 -8.31
C TYR A 89 8.11 9.40 -6.99
N SER A 90 8.93 8.99 -6.04
CA SER A 90 9.21 9.75 -4.83
C SER A 90 10.65 9.57 -4.40
N ASP A 91 11.33 10.69 -4.20
CA ASP A 91 12.69 10.74 -3.63
C ASP A 91 12.69 10.85 -2.10
N GLY A 92 11.50 10.82 -1.47
CA GLY A 92 11.31 11.00 -0.04
C GLY A 92 11.07 12.46 0.39
N LYS A 93 11.11 13.42 -0.55
CA LYS A 93 10.82 14.84 -0.31
C LYS A 93 9.72 15.35 -1.23
N SER A 94 9.78 14.94 -2.49
CA SER A 94 8.83 15.29 -3.55
C SER A 94 8.20 14.03 -4.12
N VAL A 95 7.01 14.20 -4.66
CA VAL A 95 6.30 13.18 -5.43
C VAL A 95 6.04 13.72 -6.82
N TRP A 96 6.38 12.95 -7.84
CA TRP A 96 6.08 13.21 -9.25
C TRP A 96 5.03 12.22 -9.71
N GLN A 97 3.92 12.72 -10.20
CA GLN A 97 2.86 11.90 -10.80
C GLN A 97 2.80 12.18 -12.30
N PHE A 98 3.32 11.28 -13.10
CA PHE A 98 3.38 11.40 -14.55
C PHE A 98 2.23 10.66 -15.21
N ASN A 99 1.38 11.38 -15.92
CA ASN A 99 0.36 10.83 -16.80
C ASN A 99 0.89 10.77 -18.23
N LYS A 100 1.07 9.57 -18.74
CA LYS A 100 1.64 9.33 -20.08
C LYS A 100 0.74 9.85 -21.21
N ALA A 101 -0.57 9.66 -21.06
CA ALA A 101 -1.54 10.07 -22.09
C ALA A 101 -1.67 11.59 -22.17
N ALA A 102 -1.68 12.27 -21.03
CA ALA A 102 -1.73 13.72 -20.97
C ALA A 102 -0.36 14.39 -21.27
N LYS A 103 0.73 13.62 -21.19
CA LYS A 103 2.11 14.14 -21.20
C LYS A 103 2.31 15.23 -20.13
N GLU A 104 1.77 15.01 -18.98
CA GLU A 104 1.82 15.95 -17.87
C GLU A 104 2.43 15.27 -16.64
N VAL A 105 3.29 15.97 -15.92
CA VAL A 105 3.78 15.57 -14.62
C VAL A 105 3.42 16.63 -13.58
N VAL A 106 2.72 16.22 -12.54
CA VAL A 106 2.44 17.03 -11.36
C VAL A 106 3.50 16.74 -10.31
N VAL A 107 4.13 17.80 -9.79
CA VAL A 107 5.13 17.70 -8.71
C VAL A 107 4.52 18.27 -7.45
N SER A 108 4.54 17.52 -6.36
CA SER A 108 4.03 17.96 -5.06
C SER A 108 5.03 17.63 -3.93
N PRO A 109 4.97 18.31 -2.79
CA PRO A 109 5.73 17.89 -1.63
C PRO A 109 5.23 16.51 -1.17
N MET A 110 6.15 15.69 -0.64
CA MET A 110 5.75 14.45 0.01
C MET A 110 5.04 14.80 1.32
N VAL A 111 3.74 14.58 1.36
CA VAL A 111 2.95 14.65 2.59
C VAL A 111 2.93 13.26 3.19
N GLU A 112 3.19 13.14 4.49
CA GLU A 112 2.92 11.88 5.20
C GLU A 112 1.42 11.61 5.16
N VAL A 113 1.01 10.78 4.19
CA VAL A 113 -0.37 10.31 4.14
C VAL A 113 -0.49 9.21 5.19
N ASP A 114 -1.41 9.36 6.14
CA ASP A 114 -1.76 8.32 7.13
C ASP A 114 -2.53 7.17 6.43
N ASP A 115 -1.95 6.67 5.36
CA ASP A 115 -2.49 5.57 4.57
C ASP A 115 -1.53 4.38 4.64
N ASP A 116 -1.82 3.49 5.59
CA ASP A 116 -1.05 2.29 5.85
C ASP A 116 -0.94 1.34 4.64
N LEU A 117 -1.81 1.51 3.63
CA LEU A 117 -1.86 0.63 2.45
C LEU A 117 -0.94 1.07 1.33
N ILE A 118 -0.64 2.36 1.22
CA ILE A 118 0.26 2.89 0.18
C ILE A 118 1.69 2.44 0.43
N ASN A 119 2.04 2.17 1.70
CA ASN A 119 3.39 1.79 2.09
C ASN A 119 3.39 0.50 2.93
N PRO A 120 3.39 -0.69 2.29
CA PRO A 120 3.41 -1.97 3.01
C PRO A 120 4.58 -2.12 3.97
N ALA A 121 5.73 -1.51 3.69
CA ALA A 121 6.87 -1.57 4.58
C ALA A 121 6.67 -0.71 5.83
N ASN A 122 6.04 0.46 5.69
CA ASN A 122 5.66 1.29 6.84
C ASN A 122 4.60 0.57 7.69
N LEU A 123 3.58 -0.01 7.05
CA LEU A 123 2.60 -0.84 7.73
C LEU A 123 3.28 -1.95 8.56
N LEU A 124 4.18 -2.73 7.94
CA LEU A 124 4.85 -3.85 8.60
C LEU A 124 5.83 -3.42 9.71
N SER A 125 6.43 -2.24 9.60
CA SER A 125 7.41 -1.74 10.58
C SER A 125 6.75 -1.03 11.76
N ASN A 126 5.60 -0.39 11.55
CA ASN A 126 4.97 0.50 12.53
C ASN A 126 3.58 0.03 12.99
N TYR A 127 3.11 -1.16 12.56
CA TYR A 127 1.74 -1.63 12.86
C TYR A 127 1.41 -1.59 14.36
N THR A 128 2.36 -1.84 15.24
CA THR A 128 2.14 -1.86 16.69
C THR A 128 1.66 -0.52 17.27
N LYS A 129 1.85 0.60 16.55
CA LYS A 129 1.38 1.92 16.96
C LYS A 129 -0.09 2.15 16.60
N THR A 130 -0.59 1.46 15.58
CA THR A 130 -1.90 1.72 14.97
C THR A 130 -2.82 0.52 14.94
N PHE A 131 -2.26 -0.70 15.04
CA PHE A 131 -3.02 -1.94 14.91
C PHE A 131 -2.70 -2.94 16.02
N ARG A 132 -3.67 -3.81 16.30
CA ARG A 132 -3.47 -5.08 17.02
C ARG A 132 -3.38 -6.20 15.99
N ALA A 133 -2.32 -6.98 16.10
CA ALA A 133 -2.11 -8.14 15.27
C ALA A 133 -2.65 -9.40 15.94
N LYS A 134 -3.28 -10.28 15.14
CA LYS A 134 -3.73 -11.60 15.58
C LYS A 134 -3.44 -12.62 14.49
N LEU A 135 -2.73 -13.70 14.84
CA LEU A 135 -2.58 -14.87 13.99
C LEU A 135 -3.92 -15.63 13.98
N ILE A 136 -4.53 -15.77 12.83
CA ILE A 136 -5.82 -16.44 12.65
C ILE A 136 -5.61 -17.92 12.42
N ARG A 137 -4.66 -18.27 11.52
CA ARG A 137 -4.28 -19.63 11.19
C ARG A 137 -2.97 -19.65 10.43
N GLU A 138 -2.37 -20.83 10.34
CA GLU A 138 -1.31 -21.15 9.38
C GLU A 138 -1.83 -22.22 8.44
N GLU A 139 -1.65 -21.99 7.13
CA GLU A 139 -2.10 -22.88 6.08
C GLU A 139 -1.03 -23.98 5.83
N GLU A 140 -1.39 -25.09 5.22
CA GLU A 140 -0.48 -26.23 4.98
C GLU A 140 0.76 -25.85 4.17
N ASP A 141 0.65 -24.84 3.29
CA ASP A 141 1.77 -24.33 2.50
C ASP A 141 2.70 -23.38 3.28
N GLY A 142 2.49 -23.25 4.59
CA GLY A 142 3.24 -22.35 5.48
C GLY A 142 2.85 -20.88 5.35
N THR A 143 1.67 -20.59 4.81
CA THR A 143 1.13 -19.22 4.78
C THR A 143 0.43 -18.89 6.09
N ALA A 144 0.99 -17.98 6.85
CA ALA A 144 0.35 -17.40 8.02
C ALA A 144 -0.69 -16.35 7.61
N VAL A 145 -1.90 -16.46 8.12
CA VAL A 145 -2.98 -15.48 7.94
C VAL A 145 -3.08 -14.65 9.21
N ILE A 146 -2.78 -13.36 9.09
CA ILE A 146 -2.72 -12.43 10.22
C ILE A 146 -3.71 -11.30 9.98
N ASP A 147 -4.60 -11.04 10.94
CA ASP A 147 -5.48 -9.87 10.93
C ASP A 147 -4.84 -8.73 11.74
N LEU A 148 -4.79 -7.55 11.13
CA LEU A 148 -4.45 -6.28 11.78
C LEU A 148 -5.75 -5.50 12.00
N GLN A 149 -6.11 -5.28 13.25
CA GLN A 149 -7.30 -4.51 13.64
C GLN A 149 -6.89 -3.11 14.08
N PRO A 150 -7.46 -2.04 13.50
CA PRO A 150 -7.15 -0.67 13.90
C PRO A 150 -7.47 -0.45 15.39
N MET A 151 -6.55 0.20 16.12
CA MET A 151 -6.77 0.63 17.52
C MET A 151 -7.58 1.93 17.61
N LYS A 152 -7.62 2.72 16.54
CA LYS A 152 -8.41 3.95 16.39
C LYS A 152 -9.25 3.83 15.13
N GLY A 153 -10.31 4.66 15.03
CA GLY A 153 -11.21 4.64 13.87
C GLY A 153 -10.46 4.87 12.55
N LYS A 154 -10.60 3.93 11.65
CA LYS A 154 -10.17 4.00 10.24
C LYS A 154 -11.39 3.78 9.34
N ALA A 155 -11.26 4.03 8.05
CA ALA A 155 -12.33 3.77 7.08
C ALA A 155 -12.63 2.28 6.88
N PHE A 156 -11.79 1.40 7.40
CA PHE A 156 -11.89 -0.06 7.33
C PHE A 156 -11.83 -0.68 8.73
N HIS A 157 -12.34 -1.91 8.85
CA HIS A 157 -12.36 -2.60 10.15
C HIS A 157 -11.17 -3.55 10.34
N LYS A 158 -10.50 -3.98 9.27
CA LYS A 158 -9.26 -4.78 9.35
C LYS A 158 -8.47 -4.80 8.05
N ILE A 159 -7.18 -5.10 8.19
CA ILE A 159 -6.31 -5.56 7.12
C ILE A 159 -5.96 -7.02 7.40
N ARG A 160 -6.07 -7.90 6.40
CA ARG A 160 -5.64 -9.28 6.47
C ARG A 160 -4.40 -9.49 5.64
N LEU A 161 -3.36 -10.02 6.26
CA LEU A 161 -2.07 -10.31 5.64
C LEU A 161 -1.91 -11.81 5.44
N TYR A 162 -1.37 -12.20 4.29
CA TYR A 162 -0.98 -13.56 3.96
C TYR A 162 0.54 -13.58 3.77
N ILE A 163 1.26 -14.14 4.73
CA ILE A 163 2.72 -14.08 4.81
C ILE A 163 3.27 -15.49 4.89
N ASN A 164 4.29 -15.81 4.09
CA ASN A 164 5.03 -17.04 4.31
C ASN A 164 5.76 -16.97 5.65
N SER A 165 5.38 -17.80 6.62
CA SER A 165 5.86 -17.75 8.01
C SER A 165 7.36 -18.04 8.14
N LYS A 166 7.94 -18.80 7.19
CA LYS A 166 9.36 -19.15 7.17
C LYS A 166 10.22 -18.02 6.61
N THR A 167 9.81 -17.47 5.46
CA THR A 167 10.63 -16.49 4.71
C THR A 167 10.30 -15.04 5.00
N GLY A 168 9.12 -14.75 5.60
CA GLY A 168 8.60 -13.40 5.80
C GLY A 168 8.04 -12.77 4.52
N LEU A 169 7.94 -13.52 3.41
CA LEU A 169 7.44 -12.95 2.17
C LEU A 169 5.93 -12.68 2.27
N LEU A 170 5.53 -11.41 2.13
CA LEU A 170 4.13 -11.00 1.99
C LEU A 170 3.64 -11.41 0.60
N LYS A 171 2.63 -12.30 0.57
CA LYS A 171 2.02 -12.82 -0.67
C LYS A 171 0.80 -11.98 -1.08
N LYS A 172 -0.02 -11.61 -0.10
CA LYS A 172 -1.28 -10.89 -0.33
C LYS A 172 -1.65 -10.05 0.89
N LEU A 173 -2.36 -8.94 0.64
CA LEU A 173 -3.01 -8.10 1.62
C LEU A 173 -4.47 -7.92 1.21
N GLU A 174 -5.40 -7.96 2.15
CA GLU A 174 -6.81 -7.62 1.94
C GLU A 174 -7.23 -6.54 2.93
N GLN A 175 -7.78 -5.45 2.44
CA GLN A 175 -8.47 -4.45 3.25
C GLN A 175 -9.96 -4.77 3.26
N HIS A 176 -10.54 -4.86 4.44
CA HIS A 176 -11.97 -5.11 4.62
C HIS A 176 -12.67 -3.86 5.17
N ASN A 177 -13.53 -3.26 4.38
CA ASN A 177 -14.26 -2.04 4.71
C ASN A 177 -15.57 -2.35 5.47
N TYR A 178 -16.10 -1.33 6.16
CA TYR A 178 -17.34 -1.47 6.92
C TYR A 178 -18.58 -1.70 6.05
N ASP A 179 -18.56 -1.24 4.80
CA ASP A 179 -19.63 -1.44 3.81
C ASP A 179 -19.56 -2.82 3.10
N SER A 180 -18.73 -3.73 3.63
CA SER A 180 -18.47 -5.06 3.06
C SER A 180 -17.70 -5.05 1.72
N SER A 181 -17.30 -3.90 1.20
CA SER A 181 -16.36 -3.83 0.09
C SER A 181 -14.96 -4.23 0.53
N ARG A 182 -14.09 -4.60 -0.41
CA ARG A 182 -12.70 -4.93 -0.09
C ARG A 182 -11.74 -4.61 -1.23
N GLY A 183 -10.51 -4.26 -0.84
CA GLY A 183 -9.35 -4.20 -1.71
C GLY A 183 -8.46 -5.42 -1.51
N GLU A 184 -8.06 -6.07 -2.59
CA GLU A 184 -7.14 -7.21 -2.59
C GLU A 184 -5.86 -6.80 -3.31
N TYR A 185 -4.70 -7.01 -2.68
CA TYR A 185 -3.37 -6.65 -3.20
C TYR A 185 -2.52 -7.91 -3.23
N THR A 186 -2.34 -8.50 -4.40
CA THR A 186 -1.51 -9.70 -4.58
C THR A 186 -0.12 -9.30 -5.02
N ILE A 187 0.89 -9.74 -4.27
CA ILE A 187 2.31 -9.45 -4.54
C ILE A 187 2.93 -10.63 -5.29
N SER A 188 3.66 -10.30 -6.33
CA SER A 188 4.40 -11.27 -7.17
C SER A 188 5.76 -10.70 -7.59
N ASN A 189 6.64 -11.55 -8.12
CA ASN A 189 7.96 -11.15 -8.64
C ASN A 189 8.84 -10.40 -7.63
N PHE A 190 8.66 -10.70 -6.34
CA PHE A 190 9.43 -10.05 -5.28
C PHE A 190 10.91 -10.42 -5.37
N LYS A 191 11.77 -9.40 -5.35
CA LYS A 191 13.24 -9.57 -5.31
C LYS A 191 13.94 -8.40 -4.62
N ASN A 192 15.04 -8.68 -3.96
CA ASN A 192 16.00 -7.65 -3.58
C ASN A 192 16.70 -7.16 -4.86
N THR A 193 16.96 -5.87 -4.95
CA THR A 193 17.57 -5.26 -6.13
C THR A 193 18.51 -4.12 -5.70
N LYS A 194 19.13 -3.48 -6.70
CA LYS A 194 19.89 -2.24 -6.48
C LYS A 194 19.17 -1.13 -7.23
N ALA A 195 19.24 0.08 -6.72
CA ALA A 195 18.75 1.28 -7.37
C ALA A 195 19.61 2.48 -6.98
N THR A 196 19.60 3.48 -7.83
CA THR A 196 20.24 4.78 -7.64
C THR A 196 19.20 5.83 -7.30
N ASP A 197 19.59 7.02 -6.92
CA ASP A 197 18.68 8.13 -6.64
C ASP A 197 17.85 8.50 -7.88
N ALA A 198 18.44 8.40 -9.08
CA ALA A 198 17.78 8.66 -10.35
C ALA A 198 16.59 7.71 -10.61
N ASP A 199 16.59 6.51 -10.03
CA ASP A 199 15.49 5.55 -10.18
C ASP A 199 14.21 6.00 -9.46
N PHE A 200 14.32 6.93 -8.52
CA PHE A 200 13.23 7.43 -7.67
C PHE A 200 12.80 8.87 -7.99
N ALA A 201 13.40 9.50 -8.97
CA ALA A 201 13.07 10.84 -9.42
C ALA A 201 12.56 10.82 -10.87
N PHE A 202 11.63 11.72 -11.20
CA PHE A 202 11.19 11.90 -12.56
C PHE A 202 12.19 12.76 -13.33
N ASP A 203 12.67 12.27 -14.46
CA ASP A 203 13.53 13.05 -15.35
C ASP A 203 12.73 13.62 -16.52
N ALA A 204 12.38 14.91 -16.44
CA ALA A 204 11.65 15.60 -17.51
C ALA A 204 12.43 15.65 -18.83
N LYS A 205 13.77 15.59 -18.80
CA LYS A 205 14.60 15.63 -20.02
C LYS A 205 14.45 14.36 -20.85
N SER A 206 14.16 13.24 -20.22
CA SER A 206 13.91 11.96 -20.90
C SER A 206 12.48 11.84 -21.47
N HIS A 207 11.62 12.87 -21.25
CA HIS A 207 10.23 12.91 -21.68
C HIS A 207 9.94 14.18 -22.51
N PRO A 208 10.37 14.25 -23.79
CA PRO A 208 10.18 15.45 -24.61
C PRO A 208 8.70 15.85 -24.72
N GLY A 209 8.42 17.13 -24.52
CA GLY A 209 7.06 17.69 -24.61
C GLY A 209 6.18 17.40 -23.38
N VAL A 210 6.77 16.97 -22.26
CA VAL A 210 6.04 16.86 -21.00
C VAL A 210 5.81 18.24 -20.41
N GLU A 211 4.59 18.51 -19.99
CA GLU A 211 4.23 19.69 -19.16
C GLU A 211 4.54 19.40 -17.70
N VAL A 212 5.22 20.33 -17.04
CA VAL A 212 5.56 20.19 -15.61
C VAL A 212 4.73 21.18 -14.81
N VAL A 213 3.84 20.67 -13.96
CA VAL A 213 3.04 21.44 -13.01
C VAL A 213 3.65 21.31 -11.63
N ASP A 214 4.39 22.31 -11.16
CA ASP A 214 5.04 22.32 -9.85
C ASP A 214 4.13 22.94 -8.80
N MET A 215 3.73 22.16 -7.79
CA MET A 215 2.83 22.53 -6.70
C MET A 215 3.56 22.59 -5.33
N ARG A 216 4.89 22.62 -5.32
CA ARG A 216 5.68 22.64 -4.08
C ARG A 216 5.80 24.05 -3.49
#